data_0930570c7f074bcfc52a2f50beb58815
#
_entry.id   0930570c7f074bcfc52a2f50beb58815
#
_cell.length_a   1.000
_cell.length_b   1.000
_cell.length_c   1.000
_cell.angle_alpha   90.00
_cell.angle_beta   90.00
_cell.angle_gamma   90.00
#
_symmetry.space_group_name_H-M   'P 1'
#
loop_
_entity.id
_entity.type
_entity.pdbx_description
1 polymer ?
#
loop_
_entity_poly.entity_id
_entity_poly.type
_entity_poly.pdbx_seq_one_letter_code
_entity_poly.pdbx_strand_id
1 'polypeptide(L)'
;MTGYFAQAPRPLSPDDHVPARVLLMGTLGVTPYIDRALEVLELAERGHDDEHRALVIARDGTVAGLALFGAVAGAVGVSKLHAAVLAPSVSLGDVGERIVSAVVETARRAGARLTIAELPDDPAIGQVRALLSSAGFEEEARVPDYYRDGVALALLRREL
;
A
#
# COMPACT_ATOMS: atom_id res chain seq x y z
N MET A 1 0.14 32.19 6.06
CA MET A 1 0.65 30.80 6.12
C MET A 1 -0.37 29.91 5.45
N THR A 2 -0.18 29.63 4.21
CA THR A 2 -0.96 28.60 3.51
C THR A 2 -0.40 27.24 3.96
N GLY A 3 -1.07 26.62 4.92
CA GLY A 3 -0.74 25.25 5.29
C GLY A 3 -0.96 24.35 4.08
N TYR A 4 0.11 23.75 3.58
CA TYR A 4 0.06 22.76 2.52
C TYR A 4 -0.58 21.49 3.08
N PHE A 5 -1.89 21.47 3.13
CA PHE A 5 -2.61 20.25 3.49
C PHE A 5 -2.55 19.28 2.32
N ALA A 6 -2.03 18.09 2.57
CA ALA A 6 -2.18 17.01 1.61
C ALA A 6 -3.66 16.78 1.31
N GLN A 7 -3.99 16.54 0.06
CA GLN A 7 -5.37 16.27 -0.35
C GLN A 7 -5.90 15.00 0.32
N ALA A 8 -7.22 14.83 0.34
CA ALA A 8 -7.83 13.59 0.82
C ALA A 8 -7.41 12.40 -0.08
N PRO A 9 -7.28 11.19 0.49
CA PRO A 9 -7.09 9.98 -0.32
C PRO A 9 -8.21 9.84 -1.36
N ARG A 10 -7.84 9.51 -2.58
CA ARG A 10 -8.76 9.33 -3.69
C ARG A 10 -8.29 8.23 -4.65
N PRO A 11 -9.19 7.68 -5.47
CA PRO A 11 -8.79 6.74 -6.52
C PRO A 11 -7.73 7.32 -7.46
N LEU A 12 -6.90 6.44 -8.02
CA LEU A 12 -5.92 6.77 -9.04
C LEU A 12 -6.63 7.30 -10.30
N SER A 13 -6.15 8.41 -10.84
CA SER A 13 -6.59 8.95 -12.11
C SER A 13 -5.48 8.84 -13.18
N PRO A 14 -5.78 9.00 -14.49
CA PRO A 14 -4.73 8.93 -15.52
C PRO A 14 -3.59 9.92 -15.31
N ASP A 15 -3.84 11.09 -14.75
CA ASP A 15 -2.81 12.09 -14.46
C ASP A 15 -1.84 11.64 -13.35
N ASP A 16 -2.23 10.64 -12.56
CA ASP A 16 -1.40 10.10 -11.47
C ASP A 16 -0.46 8.99 -11.94
N HIS A 17 -0.61 8.43 -13.14
CA HIS A 17 0.13 7.26 -13.57
C HIS A 17 1.65 7.48 -13.53
N VAL A 18 2.12 8.57 -14.12
CA VAL A 18 3.56 8.89 -14.10
C VAL A 18 4.04 9.26 -12.68
N PRO A 19 3.36 10.16 -11.95
CA PRO A 19 3.74 10.46 -10.57
C PRO A 19 3.76 9.25 -9.64
N ALA A 20 2.83 8.31 -9.78
CA ALA A 20 2.80 7.07 -8.99
C ALA A 20 4.01 6.16 -9.29
N ARG A 21 4.38 6.01 -10.55
CA ARG A 21 5.59 5.27 -10.95
C ARG A 21 6.85 5.94 -10.40
N VAL A 22 6.93 7.25 -10.47
CA VAL A 22 8.07 8.00 -9.91
C VAL A 22 8.18 7.75 -8.40
N LEU A 23 7.07 7.75 -7.67
CA LEU A 23 7.07 7.46 -6.24
C LEU A 23 7.53 6.01 -5.95
N LEU A 24 7.01 5.02 -6.68
CA LEU A 24 7.45 3.62 -6.52
C LEU A 24 8.93 3.45 -6.82
N MET A 25 9.42 4.02 -7.91
CA MET A 25 10.84 3.93 -8.28
C MET A 25 11.74 4.62 -7.25
N GLY A 26 11.30 5.74 -6.70
CA GLY A 26 12.05 6.48 -5.68
C GLY A 26 12.08 5.79 -4.32
N THR A 27 11.09 4.95 -4.01
CA THR A 27 10.97 4.25 -2.72
C THR A 27 11.43 2.80 -2.77
N LEU A 28 11.08 2.07 -3.82
CA LEU A 28 11.34 0.63 -3.97
C LEU A 28 12.32 0.28 -5.10
N GLY A 29 12.76 1.26 -5.91
CA GLY A 29 13.50 1.01 -7.14
C GLY A 29 14.83 0.28 -6.97
N VAL A 30 15.46 0.38 -5.79
CA VAL A 30 16.72 -0.34 -5.47
C VAL A 30 16.46 -1.65 -4.72
N THR A 31 15.20 -2.03 -4.52
CA THR A 31 14.80 -3.25 -3.83
C THR A 31 14.34 -4.32 -4.83
N PRO A 32 14.38 -5.62 -4.48
CA PRO A 32 13.85 -6.68 -5.33
C PRO A 32 12.31 -6.70 -5.43
N TYR A 33 11.62 -5.80 -4.73
CA TYR A 33 10.15 -5.76 -4.64
C TYR A 33 9.51 -4.81 -5.66
N ILE A 34 10.31 -4.03 -6.39
CA ILE A 34 9.83 -3.01 -7.32
C ILE A 34 9.02 -3.60 -8.48
N ASP A 35 9.46 -4.71 -9.05
CA ASP A 35 8.83 -5.28 -10.24
C ASP A 35 7.38 -5.71 -9.95
N ARG A 36 7.15 -6.34 -8.82
CA ARG A 36 5.79 -6.74 -8.42
C ARG A 36 4.91 -5.52 -8.11
N ALA A 37 5.45 -4.50 -7.48
CA ALA A 37 4.70 -3.27 -7.21
C ALA A 37 4.30 -2.55 -8.50
N LEU A 38 5.21 -2.47 -9.47
CA LEU A 38 4.90 -1.88 -10.79
C LEU A 38 3.85 -2.69 -11.56
N GLU A 39 3.92 -4.02 -11.51
CA GLU A 39 2.92 -4.90 -12.12
C GLU A 39 1.53 -4.66 -11.52
N VAL A 40 1.42 -4.60 -10.20
CA VAL A 40 0.14 -4.35 -9.52
C VAL A 40 -0.38 -2.93 -9.83
N LEU A 41 0.49 -1.93 -9.89
CA LEU A 41 0.11 -0.58 -10.32
C LEU A 41 -0.46 -0.59 -11.74
N GLU A 42 0.19 -1.27 -12.67
CA GLU A 42 -0.28 -1.37 -14.06
C GLU A 42 -1.67 -2.04 -14.13
N LEU A 43 -1.89 -3.09 -13.35
CA LEU A 43 -3.22 -3.72 -13.26
C LEU A 43 -4.27 -2.79 -12.68
N ALA A 44 -3.93 -2.01 -11.65
CA ALA A 44 -4.82 -1.01 -11.07
C ALA A 44 -5.16 0.12 -12.05
N GLU A 45 -4.18 0.55 -12.85
CA GLU A 45 -4.38 1.57 -13.90
C GLU A 45 -5.38 1.11 -14.98
N ARG A 46 -5.41 -0.17 -15.29
CA ARG A 46 -6.35 -0.74 -16.25
C ARG A 46 -7.79 -0.75 -15.73
N GLY A 47 -7.98 -0.86 -14.40
CA GLY A 47 -9.29 -0.77 -13.75
C GLY A 47 -10.27 -1.87 -14.12
N HIS A 48 -9.79 -3.06 -14.49
CA HIS A 48 -10.63 -4.15 -15.00
C HIS A 48 -11.13 -5.13 -13.94
N ASP A 49 -10.60 -5.07 -12.73
CA ASP A 49 -10.94 -6.00 -11.65
C ASP A 49 -10.98 -5.32 -10.28
N ASP A 50 -11.52 -6.01 -9.29
CA ASP A 50 -11.54 -5.56 -7.90
C ASP A 50 -10.33 -6.01 -7.08
N GLU A 51 -9.46 -6.83 -7.65
CA GLU A 51 -8.26 -7.35 -7.00
C GLU A 51 -7.11 -6.36 -7.02
N HIS A 52 -7.12 -5.42 -7.98
CA HIS A 52 -6.07 -4.43 -8.20
C HIS A 52 -6.66 -3.03 -8.26
N ARG A 53 -6.57 -2.33 -7.14
CA ARG A 53 -7.04 -0.95 -6.97
C ARG A 53 -5.93 -0.09 -6.42
N ALA A 54 -6.02 1.20 -6.63
CA ALA A 54 -5.06 2.16 -6.10
C ALA A 54 -5.77 3.37 -5.49
N LEU A 55 -5.26 3.82 -4.35
CA LEU A 55 -5.56 5.11 -3.76
C LEU A 55 -4.30 5.95 -3.73
N VAL A 56 -4.47 7.25 -3.95
CA VAL A 56 -3.38 8.22 -3.90
C VAL A 56 -3.73 9.37 -2.95
N ILE A 57 -2.70 9.95 -2.37
CA ILE A 57 -2.74 11.28 -1.76
C ILE A 57 -1.82 12.17 -2.57
N ALA A 58 -2.39 13.19 -3.18
CA ALA A 58 -1.63 14.17 -3.96
C ALA A 58 -1.22 15.36 -3.08
N ARG A 59 -0.07 15.95 -3.40
CA ARG A 59 0.46 17.16 -2.80
C ARG A 59 1.26 17.92 -3.86
N ASP A 60 0.87 19.17 -4.11
CA ASP A 60 1.57 20.06 -5.04
C ASP A 60 1.81 19.44 -6.44
N GLY A 61 0.81 18.76 -7.00
CA GLY A 61 0.88 18.12 -8.32
C GLY A 61 1.71 16.82 -8.37
N THR A 62 2.17 16.32 -7.23
CA THR A 62 2.87 15.03 -7.10
C THR A 62 2.05 14.05 -6.27
N VAL A 63 2.38 12.76 -6.38
CA VAL A 63 1.81 11.73 -5.50
C VAL A 63 2.69 11.62 -4.25
N ALA A 64 2.13 11.98 -3.10
CA ALA A 64 2.80 11.93 -1.81
C ALA A 64 2.62 10.60 -1.09
N GLY A 65 1.54 9.89 -1.39
CA GLY A 65 1.25 8.56 -0.87
C GLY A 65 0.49 7.73 -1.89
N LEU A 66 0.79 6.43 -1.93
CA LEU A 66 0.16 5.46 -2.81
C LEU A 66 -0.11 4.18 -2.03
N ALA A 67 -1.32 3.64 -2.16
CA ALA A 67 -1.65 2.30 -1.71
C ALA A 67 -2.22 1.47 -2.86
N LEU A 68 -1.72 0.24 -2.99
CA LEU A 68 -2.18 -0.76 -3.95
C LEU A 68 -2.85 -1.87 -3.16
N PHE A 69 -4.11 -2.15 -3.45
CA PHE A 69 -4.91 -3.11 -2.67
C PHE A 69 -6.05 -3.67 -3.52
N GLY A 70 -6.76 -4.63 -2.98
CA GLY A 70 -7.96 -5.15 -3.62
C GLY A 70 -8.52 -6.39 -2.97
N ALA A 71 -9.58 -6.94 -3.54
CA ALA A 71 -10.18 -8.19 -3.09
C ALA A 71 -9.24 -9.37 -3.35
N VAL A 72 -9.36 -10.40 -2.53
CA VAL A 72 -8.64 -11.67 -2.73
C VAL A 72 -9.56 -12.64 -3.45
N ALA A 73 -9.15 -13.09 -4.64
CA ALA A 73 -9.91 -14.08 -5.40
C ALA A 73 -10.09 -15.37 -4.60
N GLY A 74 -11.31 -15.88 -4.57
CA GLY A 74 -11.63 -17.12 -3.87
C GLY A 74 -11.79 -17.00 -2.35
N ALA A 75 -11.60 -15.81 -1.78
CA ALA A 75 -11.78 -15.56 -0.35
C ALA A 75 -12.88 -14.52 -0.12
N VAL A 76 -13.97 -14.93 0.52
CA VAL A 76 -15.12 -14.07 0.77
C VAL A 76 -14.80 -13.05 1.87
N GLY A 77 -14.94 -11.77 1.55
CA GLY A 77 -14.75 -10.69 2.52
C GLY A 77 -13.30 -10.47 2.96
N VAL A 78 -12.34 -10.82 2.12
CA VAL A 78 -10.92 -10.57 2.38
C VAL A 78 -10.40 -9.56 1.37
N SER A 79 -9.75 -8.51 1.89
CA SER A 79 -8.97 -7.56 1.12
C SER A 79 -7.47 -7.80 1.35
N LYS A 80 -6.65 -7.49 0.36
CA LYS A 80 -5.20 -7.56 0.46
C LYS A 80 -4.59 -6.19 0.15
N LEU A 81 -3.71 -5.74 1.03
CA LEU A 81 -2.84 -4.60 0.76
C LEU A 81 -1.57 -5.14 0.09
N HIS A 82 -1.38 -4.79 -1.19
CA HIS A 82 -0.22 -5.23 -1.98
C HIS A 82 1.01 -4.36 -1.73
N ALA A 83 0.82 -3.05 -1.57
CA ALA A 83 1.89 -2.10 -1.29
C ALA A 83 1.32 -0.81 -0.68
N ALA A 84 2.11 -0.15 0.15
CA ALA A 84 1.87 1.20 0.61
C ALA A 84 3.21 1.94 0.66
N VAL A 85 3.31 3.04 -0.06
CA VAL A 85 4.54 3.83 -0.15
C VAL A 85 4.25 5.30 0.07
N LEU A 86 5.20 6.00 0.68
CA LEU A 86 5.13 7.42 0.99
C LEU A 86 6.33 8.14 0.40
N ALA A 87 6.11 9.37 -0.07
CA ALA A 87 7.22 10.24 -0.44
C ALA A 87 8.10 10.49 0.80
N PRO A 88 9.44 10.58 0.64
CA PRO A 88 10.35 10.81 1.77
C PRO A 88 10.08 12.09 2.57
N SER A 89 9.43 13.07 1.93
CA SER A 89 9.11 14.37 2.54
C SER A 89 7.86 14.38 3.42
N VAL A 90 7.12 13.28 3.50
CA VAL A 90 5.89 13.19 4.28
C VAL A 90 6.03 12.26 5.47
N SER A 91 5.28 12.53 6.54
CA SER A 91 5.35 11.72 7.75
C SER A 91 4.46 10.49 7.69
N LEU A 92 4.87 9.43 8.38
CA LEU A 92 4.06 8.22 8.59
C LEU A 92 2.77 8.56 9.34
N GLY A 93 2.83 9.45 10.34
CA GLY A 93 1.72 9.82 11.22
C GLY A 93 0.65 10.71 10.59
N ASP A 94 0.88 11.26 9.41
CA ASP A 94 -0.11 12.06 8.67
C ASP A 94 -0.55 11.32 7.40
N VAL A 95 0.23 11.43 6.34
CA VAL A 95 -0.14 10.84 5.03
C VAL A 95 -0.25 9.31 5.13
N GLY A 96 0.65 8.67 5.86
CA GLY A 96 0.64 7.22 6.04
C GLY A 96 -0.63 6.71 6.71
N GLU A 97 -1.00 7.29 7.84
CA GLU A 97 -2.22 6.88 8.55
C GLU A 97 -3.49 7.14 7.73
N ARG A 98 -3.53 8.25 7.03
CA ARG A 98 -4.68 8.61 6.20
C ARG A 98 -4.86 7.66 5.04
N ILE A 99 -3.78 7.27 4.36
CA ILE A 99 -3.90 6.36 3.21
C ILE A 99 -4.27 4.95 3.63
N VAL A 100 -3.72 4.43 4.72
CA VAL A 100 -4.09 3.10 5.22
C VAL A 100 -5.53 3.10 5.74
N SER A 101 -5.95 4.16 6.44
CA SER A 101 -7.35 4.30 6.88
C SER A 101 -8.31 4.33 5.70
N ALA A 102 -7.95 4.99 4.60
CA ALA A 102 -8.76 5.01 3.38
C ALA A 102 -8.85 3.63 2.71
N VAL A 103 -7.78 2.85 2.69
CA VAL A 103 -7.80 1.46 2.21
C VAL A 103 -8.76 0.63 3.05
N VAL A 104 -8.63 0.69 4.37
CA VAL A 104 -9.49 -0.06 5.31
C VAL A 104 -10.96 0.32 5.13
N GLU A 105 -11.26 1.60 5.03
CA GLU A 105 -12.64 2.07 4.84
C GLU A 105 -13.20 1.65 3.48
N THR A 106 -12.41 1.73 2.43
CA THR A 106 -12.81 1.27 1.09
C THR A 106 -13.08 -0.23 1.08
N ALA A 107 -12.21 -1.02 1.71
CA ALA A 107 -12.39 -2.46 1.86
C ALA A 107 -13.66 -2.80 2.65
N ARG A 108 -13.89 -2.10 3.78
CA ARG A 108 -15.08 -2.28 4.61
C ARG A 108 -16.37 -2.00 3.83
N ARG A 109 -16.42 -0.91 3.08
CA ARG A 109 -17.57 -0.56 2.22
C ARG A 109 -17.81 -1.58 1.11
N ALA A 110 -16.77 -2.24 0.64
CA ALA A 110 -16.88 -3.33 -0.32
C ALA A 110 -17.26 -4.69 0.32
N GLY A 111 -17.52 -4.73 1.64
CA GLY A 111 -17.94 -5.92 2.35
C GLY A 111 -16.79 -6.76 2.91
N ALA A 112 -15.57 -6.23 2.95
CA ALA A 112 -14.46 -6.94 3.57
C ALA A 112 -14.61 -6.98 5.10
N ARG A 113 -14.31 -8.13 5.67
CA ARG A 113 -14.26 -8.37 7.12
C ARG A 113 -12.83 -8.42 7.66
N LEU A 114 -11.86 -8.52 6.75
CA LEU A 114 -10.46 -8.75 7.05
C LEU A 114 -9.59 -8.13 5.95
N THR A 115 -8.52 -7.46 6.33
CA THR A 115 -7.45 -7.06 5.41
C THR A 115 -6.16 -7.76 5.79
N ILE A 116 -5.46 -8.32 4.81
CA ILE A 116 -4.15 -8.94 4.96
C ILE A 116 -3.08 -8.15 4.21
N ALA A 117 -1.84 -8.31 4.64
CA ALA A 117 -0.66 -7.83 3.93
C ALA A 117 0.46 -8.86 4.06
N GLU A 118 1.09 -9.20 2.95
CA GLU A 118 2.28 -10.04 2.91
C GLU A 118 3.49 -9.14 2.73
N LEU A 119 4.37 -9.10 3.72
CA LEU A 119 5.54 -8.24 3.73
C LEU A 119 6.83 -9.04 3.83
N PRO A 120 7.84 -8.69 3.02
CA PRO A 120 9.21 -9.09 3.32
C PRO A 120 9.65 -8.49 4.66
N ASP A 121 10.22 -9.32 5.54
CA ASP A 121 10.87 -8.84 6.75
C ASP A 121 12.29 -8.35 6.41
N ASP A 122 12.32 -7.23 5.70
CA ASP A 122 13.51 -6.63 5.12
C ASP A 122 13.63 -5.18 5.64
N PRO A 123 14.79 -4.78 6.21
CA PRO A 123 15.00 -3.40 6.66
C PRO A 123 14.79 -2.36 5.56
N ALA A 124 14.96 -2.71 4.28
CA ALA A 124 14.76 -1.81 3.16
C ALA A 124 13.31 -1.30 3.05
N ILE A 125 12.33 -2.01 3.63
CA ILE A 125 10.92 -1.63 3.66
C ILE A 125 10.37 -1.53 5.10
N GLY A 126 11.25 -1.30 6.07
CA GLY A 126 10.87 -1.23 7.50
C GLY A 126 9.81 -0.16 7.82
N GLN A 127 9.77 0.93 7.06
CA GLN A 127 8.75 1.98 7.21
C GLN A 127 7.33 1.47 6.94
N VAL A 128 7.16 0.61 5.94
CA VAL A 128 5.85 0.02 5.62
C VAL A 128 5.35 -0.83 6.79
N ARG A 129 6.23 -1.64 7.36
CA ARG A 129 5.88 -2.47 8.53
C ARG A 129 5.47 -1.61 9.73
N ALA A 130 6.23 -0.57 10.04
CA ALA A 130 5.92 0.37 11.12
C ALA A 130 4.56 1.05 10.90
N LEU A 131 4.28 1.47 9.67
CA LEU A 131 3.01 2.07 9.29
C LEU A 131 1.85 1.10 9.52
N LEU A 132 1.96 -0.14 9.06
CA LEU A 132 0.89 -1.12 9.21
C LEU A 132 0.69 -1.50 10.69
N SER A 133 1.75 -1.64 11.47
CA SER A 133 1.63 -1.90 12.90
C SER A 133 0.90 -0.78 13.63
N SER A 134 1.22 0.48 13.33
CA SER A 134 0.50 1.63 13.92
C SER A 134 -0.95 1.72 13.45
N ALA A 135 -1.28 1.17 12.28
CA ALA A 135 -2.63 1.09 11.74
C ALA A 135 -3.43 -0.14 12.23
N GLY A 136 -2.92 -0.88 13.19
CA GLY A 136 -3.64 -1.99 13.82
C GLY A 136 -3.48 -3.35 13.12
N PHE A 137 -2.52 -3.49 12.22
CA PHE A 137 -2.15 -4.79 11.66
C PHE A 137 -1.26 -5.56 12.63
N GLU A 138 -1.54 -6.82 12.81
CA GLU A 138 -0.78 -7.74 13.66
C GLU A 138 -0.20 -8.89 12.83
N GLU A 139 0.99 -9.36 13.21
CA GLU A 139 1.59 -10.52 12.56
C GLU A 139 0.85 -11.80 12.94
N GLU A 140 0.29 -12.47 11.95
CA GLU A 140 -0.46 -13.73 12.10
C GLU A 140 0.43 -14.93 11.86
N ALA A 141 1.35 -14.85 10.90
CA ALA A 141 2.20 -15.95 10.49
C ALA A 141 3.50 -15.46 9.87
N ARG A 142 4.48 -16.35 9.83
CA ARG A 142 5.81 -16.08 9.28
C ARG A 142 6.32 -17.30 8.54
N VAL A 143 6.91 -17.08 7.36
CA VAL A 143 7.60 -18.12 6.59
C VAL A 143 9.06 -17.71 6.46
N PRO A 144 10.01 -18.39 7.15
CA PRO A 144 11.44 -18.08 7.04
C PRO A 144 11.95 -18.26 5.61
N ASP A 145 12.94 -17.46 5.23
CA ASP A 145 13.67 -17.57 3.96
C ASP A 145 12.78 -17.60 2.70
N TYR A 146 11.60 -17.00 2.78
CA TYR A 146 10.61 -17.03 1.69
C TYR A 146 11.04 -16.23 0.47
N TYR A 147 11.54 -15.02 0.66
CA TYR A 147 11.96 -14.16 -0.45
C TYR A 147 13.41 -14.43 -0.86
N ARG A 148 14.25 -14.71 0.10
CA ARG A 148 15.66 -15.09 -0.04
C ARG A 148 16.18 -15.51 1.33
N ASP A 149 17.39 -16.05 1.38
CA ASP A 149 18.05 -16.40 2.64
C ASP A 149 18.06 -15.21 3.61
N GLY A 150 17.53 -15.40 4.80
CA GLY A 150 17.45 -14.40 5.86
C GLY A 150 16.28 -13.40 5.72
N VAL A 151 15.45 -13.51 4.69
CA VAL A 151 14.28 -12.62 4.52
C VAL A 151 12.98 -13.42 4.52
N ALA A 152 12.31 -13.41 5.66
CA ALA A 152 11.04 -14.08 5.86
C ALA A 152 9.88 -13.32 5.19
N LEU A 153 8.82 -14.06 4.87
CA LEU A 153 7.50 -13.48 4.66
C LEU A 153 6.82 -13.32 6.02
N ALA A 154 6.35 -12.11 6.31
CA ALA A 154 5.46 -11.85 7.43
C ALA A 154 4.05 -11.63 6.89
N LEU A 155 3.09 -12.43 7.35
CA LEU A 155 1.68 -12.24 7.06
C LEU A 155 1.07 -11.39 8.18
N LEU A 156 0.67 -10.20 7.83
CA LEU A 156 -0.04 -9.29 8.73
C LEU A 156 -1.54 -9.34 8.46
N ARG A 157 -2.34 -9.15 9.49
CA ARG A 157 -3.80 -9.05 9.35
C ARG A 157 -4.37 -7.95 10.22
N ARG A 158 -5.52 -7.43 9.79
CA ARG A 158 -6.38 -6.54 10.56
C ARG A 158 -7.84 -6.94 10.34
N GLU A 159 -8.56 -7.15 11.43
CA GLU A 159 -10.03 -7.29 11.37
C GLU A 159 -10.68 -5.92 11.13
N LEU A 160 -11.75 -5.90 10.35
CA LEU A 160 -12.45 -4.68 9.97
C LEU A 160 -13.80 -4.51 10.68
#